data_ed9cb174e43b601202a02bbad05bd53b
#
_entry.id   ed9cb174e43b601202a02bbad05bd53b
#
_cell.length_a   1.000
_cell.length_b   1.000
_cell.length_c   1.000
_cell.angle_alpha   90.00
_cell.angle_beta   90.00
_cell.angle_gamma   90.00
#
_symmetry.space_group_name_H-M   'P 1'
#
loop_
_entity.id
_entity.type
_entity.pdbx_description
1 polymer ?
#
loop_
_entity_poly.entity_id
_entity_poly.type
_entity_poly.pdbx_seq_one_letter_code
_entity_poly.pdbx_strand_id
1 'polypeptide(L)'
;NLLDTADSYGDDGHNESLVGTALAGRRHEFVLATKTGWVKRAGPYGKEVVGVDGRPGRIRSACEASLARLKTDVIDLYYLHRVDLDVPAEESVGAMSELVAAGQVRSLGLWEVSEATLRRAHAVHPISALQSEYSLWTREPEETVMPACRELGIAFVPFSPLGRGFLTGAVKGREGIAPGDWRANNPRFSEENLARNAALLKPLEDIAQAHGSKPAQVALAWVLSRGDQVIPIPGMKRRGHLDENVAAVGIELTPEDMAEFDAAFPPGVAAGERYTPEVARWAGR
;
A
#
# COMPACT_ATOMS: atom_id res chain seq x y z
N ASN A 1 14.68 -3.26 4.54
CA ASN A 1 14.79 -4.58 3.92
C ASN A 1 13.44 -5.31 3.72
N LEU A 2 12.28 -4.62 3.86
CA LEU A 2 10.96 -5.12 3.49
C LEU A 2 10.79 -5.02 1.97
N LEU A 3 10.46 -6.13 1.31
CA LEU A 3 10.06 -6.18 -0.10
C LEU A 3 8.58 -6.56 -0.17
N ASP A 4 7.78 -5.71 -0.81
CA ASP A 4 6.34 -5.89 -0.96
C ASP A 4 5.98 -6.12 -2.42
N THR A 5 5.31 -7.24 -2.69
CA THR A 5 4.77 -7.62 -4.01
C THR A 5 3.33 -8.14 -3.87
N ALA A 6 2.76 -8.69 -4.93
CA ALA A 6 1.46 -9.36 -4.93
C ALA A 6 1.35 -10.34 -6.12
N ASP A 7 0.49 -11.34 -5.99
CA ASP A 7 0.16 -12.30 -7.05
C ASP A 7 -0.46 -11.63 -8.29
N SER A 8 -1.08 -10.47 -8.09
CA SER A 8 -1.74 -9.67 -9.14
C SER A 8 -0.85 -8.61 -9.79
N TYR A 9 0.42 -8.47 -9.39
CA TYR A 9 1.31 -7.46 -9.96
C TYR A 9 1.98 -7.97 -11.24
N GLY A 10 1.62 -7.35 -12.36
CA GLY A 10 1.97 -7.79 -13.70
C GLY A 10 1.11 -8.98 -14.15
N ASP A 11 1.31 -9.39 -15.40
CA ASP A 11 0.60 -10.56 -15.93
C ASP A 11 1.17 -11.85 -15.29
N ASP A 12 0.31 -12.77 -14.89
CA ASP A 12 0.63 -14.08 -14.32
C ASP A 12 1.64 -14.07 -13.15
N GLY A 13 1.60 -13.02 -12.31
CA GLY A 13 2.50 -12.87 -11.18
C GLY A 13 3.96 -12.57 -11.58
N HIS A 14 4.15 -11.89 -12.69
CA HIS A 14 5.48 -11.52 -13.21
C HIS A 14 6.35 -10.83 -12.16
N ASN A 15 5.77 -9.93 -11.35
CA ASN A 15 6.55 -9.23 -10.33
C ASN A 15 7.07 -10.16 -9.24
N GLU A 16 6.29 -11.15 -8.79
CA GLU A 16 6.77 -12.18 -7.85
C GLU A 16 7.93 -12.99 -8.45
N SER A 17 7.84 -13.37 -9.72
CA SER A 17 8.90 -14.11 -10.42
C SER A 17 10.20 -13.29 -10.53
N LEU A 18 10.08 -11.99 -10.78
CA LEU A 18 11.21 -11.06 -10.79
C LEU A 18 11.86 -10.94 -9.41
N VAL A 19 11.05 -10.75 -8.37
CA VAL A 19 11.52 -10.68 -6.97
C VAL A 19 12.20 -11.99 -6.57
N GLY A 20 11.57 -13.15 -6.83
CA GLY A 20 12.17 -14.45 -6.53
C GLY A 20 13.52 -14.68 -7.22
N THR A 21 13.69 -14.20 -8.45
CA THR A 21 14.97 -14.23 -9.15
C THR A 21 16.00 -13.31 -8.51
N ALA A 22 15.61 -12.11 -8.12
CA ALA A 22 16.50 -11.12 -7.49
C ALA A 22 16.97 -11.56 -6.09
N LEU A 23 16.16 -12.34 -5.37
CA LEU A 23 16.46 -12.85 -4.03
C LEU A 23 17.27 -14.15 -4.01
N ALA A 24 17.59 -14.75 -5.16
CA ALA A 24 18.34 -15.98 -5.22
C ALA A 24 19.67 -15.88 -4.47
N GLY A 25 19.88 -16.77 -3.48
CA GLY A 25 21.05 -16.76 -2.59
C GLY A 25 21.04 -15.71 -1.47
N ARG A 26 20.07 -14.80 -1.46
CA ARG A 26 19.98 -13.68 -0.50
C ARG A 26 18.63 -13.58 0.21
N ARG A 27 17.79 -14.60 0.09
CA ARG A 27 16.41 -14.60 0.61
C ARG A 27 16.33 -14.22 2.10
N HIS A 28 17.30 -14.65 2.88
CA HIS A 28 17.36 -14.42 4.33
C HIS A 28 17.66 -12.97 4.74
N GLU A 29 18.12 -12.13 3.82
CA GLU A 29 18.42 -10.71 4.09
C GLU A 29 17.15 -9.84 4.09
N PHE A 30 16.02 -10.37 3.63
CA PHE A 30 14.80 -9.61 3.37
C PHE A 30 13.59 -10.18 4.08
N VAL A 31 12.73 -9.29 4.55
CA VAL A 31 11.36 -9.59 4.90
C VAL A 31 10.54 -9.53 3.61
N LEU A 32 10.00 -10.66 3.19
CA LEU A 32 9.27 -10.79 1.93
C LEU A 32 7.77 -10.81 2.19
N ALA A 33 7.09 -9.80 1.67
CA ALA A 33 5.64 -9.70 1.70
C ALA A 33 5.03 -9.92 0.31
N THR A 34 3.96 -10.71 0.26
CA THR A 34 3.10 -10.81 -0.93
C THR A 34 1.63 -10.89 -0.54
N LYS A 35 0.73 -10.81 -1.53
CA LYS A 35 -0.70 -10.64 -1.30
C LYS A 35 -1.50 -11.54 -2.24
N THR A 36 -2.70 -11.94 -1.79
CA THR A 36 -3.69 -12.64 -2.60
C THR A 36 -5.08 -12.07 -2.41
N GLY A 37 -5.99 -12.38 -3.34
CA GLY A 37 -7.40 -11.99 -3.27
C GLY A 37 -7.91 -11.44 -4.58
N TRP A 38 -7.12 -10.65 -5.31
CA TRP A 38 -7.53 -10.18 -6.63
C TRP A 38 -7.56 -11.32 -7.65
N VAL A 39 -8.62 -11.34 -8.46
CA VAL A 39 -8.78 -12.30 -9.56
C VAL A 39 -9.28 -11.63 -10.80
N LYS A 40 -8.84 -12.13 -11.96
CA LYS A 40 -9.42 -11.80 -13.24
C LYS A 40 -10.47 -12.86 -13.58
N ARG A 41 -11.67 -12.43 -13.93
CA ARG A 41 -12.80 -13.33 -14.28
C ARG A 41 -13.31 -12.99 -15.67
N ALA A 42 -13.79 -14.00 -16.39
CA ALA A 42 -14.54 -13.75 -17.62
C ALA A 42 -15.84 -13.02 -17.28
N GLY A 43 -15.99 -11.83 -17.81
CA GLY A 43 -17.18 -11.02 -17.67
C GLY A 43 -18.13 -11.16 -18.88
N PRO A 44 -19.27 -10.45 -18.88
CA PRO A 44 -20.19 -10.42 -19.99
C PRO A 44 -19.50 -10.01 -21.30
N TYR A 45 -19.92 -10.63 -22.41
CA TYR A 45 -19.41 -10.31 -23.75
C TYR A 45 -17.90 -10.54 -23.95
N GLY A 46 -17.30 -11.48 -23.19
CA GLY A 46 -15.88 -11.81 -23.31
C GLY A 46 -14.91 -10.75 -22.73
N LYS A 47 -15.43 -9.74 -22.05
CA LYS A 47 -14.60 -8.76 -21.35
C LYS A 47 -14.05 -9.37 -20.07
N GLU A 48 -12.77 -9.07 -19.76
CA GLU A 48 -12.18 -9.42 -18.48
C GLU A 48 -12.68 -8.45 -17.41
N VAL A 49 -13.11 -8.96 -16.26
CA VAL A 49 -13.50 -8.16 -15.09
C VAL A 49 -12.60 -8.52 -13.92
N VAL A 50 -12.21 -7.51 -13.18
CA VAL A 50 -11.48 -7.67 -11.93
C VAL A 50 -12.48 -7.96 -10.81
N GLY A 51 -12.19 -8.95 -9.99
CA GLY A 51 -12.96 -9.35 -8.82
C GLY A 51 -12.05 -9.69 -7.64
N VAL A 52 -12.68 -10.10 -6.55
CA VAL A 52 -12.00 -10.61 -5.36
C VAL A 52 -12.47 -12.05 -5.12
N ASP A 53 -11.57 -12.91 -4.65
CA ASP A 53 -11.88 -14.29 -4.26
C ASP A 53 -11.12 -14.61 -2.96
N GLY A 54 -11.85 -14.49 -1.83
CA GLY A 54 -11.34 -14.75 -0.48
C GLY A 54 -11.60 -16.18 0.02
N ARG A 55 -12.11 -17.07 -0.84
CA ARG A 55 -12.46 -18.44 -0.43
C ARG A 55 -11.21 -19.23 0.03
N PRO A 56 -11.34 -20.08 1.07
CA PRO A 56 -10.24 -20.87 1.61
C PRO A 56 -9.42 -21.64 0.57
N GLY A 57 -10.08 -22.32 -0.37
CA GLY A 57 -9.41 -23.08 -1.43
C GLY A 57 -8.58 -22.18 -2.36
N ARG A 58 -9.07 -20.97 -2.68
CA ARG A 58 -8.33 -20.00 -3.51
C ARG A 58 -7.09 -19.47 -2.76
N ILE A 59 -7.23 -19.16 -1.47
CA ILE A 59 -6.11 -18.65 -0.66
C ILE A 59 -4.97 -19.68 -0.61
N ARG A 60 -5.28 -20.96 -0.38
CA ARG A 60 -4.25 -22.01 -0.34
C ARG A 60 -3.55 -22.17 -1.69
N SER A 61 -4.31 -22.30 -2.78
CA SER A 61 -3.73 -22.45 -4.12
C SER A 61 -2.92 -21.23 -4.57
N ALA A 62 -3.34 -20.01 -4.16
CA ALA A 62 -2.60 -18.79 -4.44
C ALA A 62 -1.28 -18.73 -3.69
N CYS A 63 -1.26 -19.14 -2.41
CA CYS A 63 -0.03 -19.20 -1.63
C CYS A 63 0.99 -20.16 -2.25
N GLU A 64 0.57 -21.36 -2.63
CA GLU A 64 1.43 -22.34 -3.31
C GLU A 64 2.02 -21.76 -4.61
N ALA A 65 1.19 -21.12 -5.42
CA ALA A 65 1.63 -20.48 -6.65
C ALA A 65 2.62 -19.31 -6.39
N SER A 66 2.39 -18.51 -5.35
CA SER A 66 3.28 -17.42 -4.94
C SER A 66 4.63 -17.96 -4.45
N LEU A 67 4.65 -19.00 -3.61
CA LEU A 67 5.87 -19.68 -3.17
C LEU A 67 6.70 -20.16 -4.36
N ALA A 68 6.06 -20.78 -5.36
CA ALA A 68 6.71 -21.27 -6.56
C ALA A 68 7.33 -20.11 -7.38
N ARG A 69 6.60 -19.00 -7.62
CA ARG A 69 7.10 -17.83 -8.37
C ARG A 69 8.22 -17.11 -7.62
N LEU A 70 8.08 -16.98 -6.30
CA LEU A 70 9.08 -16.35 -5.42
C LEU A 70 10.31 -17.24 -5.16
N LYS A 71 10.25 -18.53 -5.56
CA LYS A 71 11.34 -19.50 -5.38
C LYS A 71 11.77 -19.62 -3.91
N THR A 72 10.81 -19.71 -3.02
CA THR A 72 11.02 -19.81 -1.57
C THR A 72 10.02 -20.76 -0.95
N ASP A 73 10.39 -21.38 0.17
CA ASP A 73 9.51 -22.27 0.92
C ASP A 73 8.66 -21.51 1.95
N VAL A 74 8.98 -20.23 2.20
CA VAL A 74 8.28 -19.44 3.21
C VAL A 74 8.11 -17.97 2.80
N ILE A 75 6.91 -17.44 3.01
CA ILE A 75 6.57 -16.01 2.91
C ILE A 75 6.61 -15.43 4.32
N ASP A 76 7.30 -14.29 4.51
CA ASP A 76 7.38 -13.68 5.85
C ASP A 76 6.08 -12.98 6.22
N LEU A 77 5.41 -12.32 5.27
CA LEU A 77 4.16 -11.60 5.51
C LEU A 77 3.20 -11.81 4.34
N TYR A 78 2.06 -12.46 4.61
CA TYR A 78 1.06 -12.76 3.60
C TYR A 78 -0.20 -11.94 3.83
N TYR A 79 -0.57 -11.12 2.85
CA TYR A 79 -1.73 -10.23 2.95
C TYR A 79 -2.97 -10.80 2.26
N LEU A 80 -4.13 -10.60 2.90
CA LEU A 80 -5.40 -10.58 2.17
C LEU A 80 -5.52 -9.21 1.48
N HIS A 81 -5.36 -9.18 0.16
CA HIS A 81 -5.25 -7.96 -0.65
C HIS A 81 -6.57 -7.18 -0.77
N ARG A 82 -7.70 -7.85 -0.58
CA ARG A 82 -9.06 -7.29 -0.40
C ARG A 82 -9.92 -8.30 0.31
N VAL A 83 -10.87 -7.82 1.10
CA VAL A 83 -11.93 -8.66 1.65
C VAL A 83 -12.93 -8.96 0.54
N ASP A 84 -13.26 -10.23 0.37
CA ASP A 84 -14.34 -10.67 -0.51
C ASP A 84 -15.68 -10.29 0.12
N LEU A 85 -16.58 -9.72 -0.66
CA LEU A 85 -17.90 -9.30 -0.15
C LEU A 85 -18.83 -10.49 0.13
N ASP A 86 -18.54 -11.63 -0.49
CA ASP A 86 -19.34 -12.86 -0.40
C ASP A 86 -18.75 -13.88 0.59
N VAL A 87 -17.56 -13.59 1.17
CA VAL A 87 -16.85 -14.47 2.11
C VAL A 87 -16.47 -13.68 3.36
N PRO A 88 -16.91 -14.11 4.56
CA PRO A 88 -16.49 -13.48 5.79
C PRO A 88 -14.96 -13.39 5.90
N ALA A 89 -14.44 -12.25 6.33
CA ALA A 89 -12.99 -12.06 6.49
C ALA A 89 -12.39 -13.11 7.45
N GLU A 90 -13.16 -13.57 8.42
CA GLU A 90 -12.81 -14.59 9.38
C GLU A 90 -12.53 -15.95 8.72
N GLU A 91 -13.28 -16.31 7.67
CA GLU A 91 -13.04 -17.56 6.91
C GLU A 91 -11.74 -17.46 6.10
N SER A 92 -11.52 -16.31 5.46
CA SER A 92 -10.30 -16.05 4.71
C SER A 92 -9.07 -16.09 5.63
N VAL A 93 -9.13 -15.42 6.79
CA VAL A 93 -8.05 -15.40 7.78
C VAL A 93 -7.86 -16.78 8.42
N GLY A 94 -8.93 -17.53 8.63
CA GLY A 94 -8.86 -18.93 9.08
C GLY A 94 -8.03 -19.79 8.12
N ALA A 95 -8.27 -19.68 6.81
CA ALA A 95 -7.47 -20.38 5.81
C ALA A 95 -6.00 -19.91 5.77
N MET A 96 -5.77 -18.61 5.95
CA MET A 96 -4.39 -18.07 6.04
C MET A 96 -3.67 -18.57 7.31
N SER A 97 -4.38 -18.72 8.43
CA SER A 97 -3.80 -19.28 9.67
C SER A 97 -3.33 -20.72 9.54
N GLU A 98 -4.01 -21.52 8.71
CA GLU A 98 -3.56 -22.89 8.39
C GLU A 98 -2.22 -22.88 7.63
N LEU A 99 -1.97 -21.89 6.76
CA LEU A 99 -0.68 -21.71 6.08
C LEU A 99 0.44 -21.34 7.05
N VAL A 100 0.11 -20.58 8.10
CA VAL A 100 1.05 -20.30 9.21
C VAL A 100 1.36 -21.58 9.97
N ALA A 101 0.35 -22.36 10.33
CA ALA A 101 0.53 -23.64 11.02
C ALA A 101 1.33 -24.66 10.18
N ALA A 102 1.20 -24.61 8.85
CA ALA A 102 1.98 -25.42 7.91
C ALA A 102 3.43 -24.91 7.69
N GLY A 103 3.80 -23.76 8.25
CA GLY A 103 5.13 -23.16 8.09
C GLY A 103 5.39 -22.51 6.73
N GLN A 104 4.37 -22.38 5.88
CA GLN A 104 4.47 -21.72 4.56
C GLN A 104 4.44 -20.19 4.66
N VAL A 105 3.84 -19.67 5.72
CA VAL A 105 3.72 -18.22 6.01
C VAL A 105 4.15 -17.99 7.45
N ARG A 106 4.85 -16.89 7.74
CA ARG A 106 5.26 -16.51 9.10
C ARG A 106 4.25 -15.62 9.80
N SER A 107 3.69 -14.66 9.06
CA SER A 107 2.82 -13.61 9.62
C SER A 107 1.73 -13.23 8.63
N LEU A 108 0.59 -12.82 9.16
CA LEU A 108 -0.56 -12.40 8.36
C LEU A 108 -0.72 -10.88 8.35
N GLY A 109 -1.18 -10.38 7.22
CA GLY A 109 -1.55 -8.98 7.05
C GLY A 109 -2.89 -8.80 6.36
N LEU A 110 -3.46 -7.63 6.54
CA LEU A 110 -4.68 -7.19 5.84
C LEU A 110 -4.41 -5.90 5.06
N TRP A 111 -5.23 -5.65 4.04
CA TRP A 111 -5.10 -4.49 3.18
C TRP A 111 -6.41 -3.72 3.08
N GLU A 112 -6.38 -2.41 3.40
CA GLU A 112 -7.51 -1.46 3.27
C GLU A 112 -8.82 -1.95 3.92
N VAL A 113 -8.75 -2.51 5.13
CA VAL A 113 -9.94 -2.92 5.90
C VAL A 113 -10.35 -1.84 6.91
N SER A 114 -11.62 -1.90 7.34
CA SER A 114 -12.11 -1.10 8.46
C SER A 114 -11.53 -1.58 9.80
N GLU A 115 -11.56 -0.73 10.81
CA GLU A 115 -11.21 -1.11 12.19
C GLU A 115 -12.01 -2.33 12.66
N ALA A 116 -13.32 -2.34 12.42
CA ALA A 116 -14.19 -3.44 12.82
C ALA A 116 -13.77 -4.77 12.20
N THR A 117 -13.43 -4.79 10.92
CA THR A 117 -12.93 -5.98 10.22
C THR A 117 -11.55 -6.38 10.72
N LEU A 118 -10.65 -5.41 10.95
CA LEU A 118 -9.32 -5.67 11.52
C LEU A 118 -9.43 -6.40 12.87
N ARG A 119 -10.30 -5.93 13.77
CA ARG A 119 -10.50 -6.54 15.09
C ARG A 119 -11.09 -7.95 15.00
N ARG A 120 -12.09 -8.17 14.14
CA ARG A 120 -12.67 -9.51 13.93
C ARG A 120 -11.64 -10.48 13.37
N ALA A 121 -10.88 -10.07 12.37
CA ALA A 121 -9.81 -10.87 11.78
C ALA A 121 -8.70 -11.19 12.79
N HIS A 122 -8.28 -10.19 13.57
CA HIS A 122 -7.25 -10.34 14.59
C HIS A 122 -7.68 -11.32 15.72
N ALA A 123 -8.97 -11.41 16.00
CA ALA A 123 -9.52 -12.39 16.95
C ALA A 123 -9.47 -13.85 16.45
N VAL A 124 -9.43 -14.07 15.13
CA VAL A 124 -9.25 -15.39 14.52
C VAL A 124 -7.80 -15.82 14.57
N HIS A 125 -6.90 -14.94 14.16
CA HIS A 125 -5.44 -15.14 14.19
C HIS A 125 -4.75 -13.78 14.30
N PRO A 126 -3.66 -13.65 15.07
CA PRO A 126 -2.93 -12.40 15.18
C PRO A 126 -2.55 -11.83 13.82
N ILE A 127 -3.00 -10.60 13.53
CA ILE A 127 -2.59 -9.84 12.36
C ILE A 127 -1.37 -9.03 12.73
N SER A 128 -0.31 -9.14 11.95
CA SER A 128 0.98 -8.48 12.19
C SER A 128 1.11 -7.14 11.48
N ALA A 129 0.40 -6.95 10.38
CA ALA A 129 0.45 -5.70 9.62
C ALA A 129 -0.90 -5.35 8.97
N LEU A 130 -1.22 -4.06 8.98
CA LEU A 130 -2.28 -3.46 8.15
C LEU A 130 -1.65 -2.55 7.12
N GLN A 131 -1.89 -2.82 5.83
CA GLN A 131 -1.44 -1.97 4.74
C GLN A 131 -2.60 -1.10 4.26
N SER A 132 -2.44 0.22 4.32
CA SER A 132 -3.44 1.19 3.85
C SER A 132 -2.78 2.36 3.14
N GLU A 133 -3.53 3.05 2.26
CA GLU A 133 -3.06 4.29 1.65
C GLU A 133 -2.87 5.36 2.72
N TYR A 134 -1.66 5.90 2.82
CA TYR A 134 -1.37 6.96 3.76
C TYR A 134 -0.25 7.87 3.26
N SER A 135 -0.50 9.17 3.29
CA SER A 135 0.41 10.21 2.84
C SER A 135 -0.12 11.58 3.30
N LEU A 136 0.62 12.65 3.06
CA LEU A 136 0.16 14.02 3.34
C LEU A 136 -1.25 14.34 2.79
N TRP A 137 -1.65 13.79 1.65
CA TRP A 137 -2.99 14.05 1.08
C TRP A 137 -4.00 12.90 1.26
N THR A 138 -3.68 11.90 2.09
CA THR A 138 -4.58 10.81 2.48
C THR A 138 -4.35 10.51 3.95
N ARG A 139 -5.08 11.18 4.85
CA ARG A 139 -4.84 11.16 6.29
C ARG A 139 -5.96 10.49 7.10
N GLU A 140 -7.01 10.01 6.46
CA GLU A 140 -8.14 9.35 7.11
C GLU A 140 -7.75 8.17 8.02
N PRO A 141 -6.66 7.41 7.76
CA PRO A 141 -6.20 6.36 8.66
C PRO A 141 -5.84 6.84 10.07
N GLU A 142 -5.46 8.11 10.26
CA GLU A 142 -5.11 8.69 11.58
C GLU A 142 -6.25 8.61 12.58
N GLU A 143 -7.49 8.80 12.11
CA GLU A 143 -8.71 8.81 12.91
C GLU A 143 -9.43 7.45 12.92
N THR A 144 -9.08 6.55 12.00
CA THR A 144 -9.80 5.30 11.81
C THR A 144 -8.99 4.08 12.28
N VAL A 145 -8.05 3.61 11.48
CA VAL A 145 -7.39 2.32 11.71
C VAL A 145 -6.06 2.40 12.47
N MET A 146 -5.35 3.53 12.41
CA MET A 146 -4.06 3.65 13.11
C MET A 146 -4.17 3.56 14.63
N PRO A 147 -5.23 4.10 15.31
CA PRO A 147 -5.42 3.88 16.74
C PRO A 147 -5.55 2.40 17.10
N ALA A 148 -6.33 1.64 16.34
CA ALA A 148 -6.48 0.19 16.54
C ALA A 148 -5.18 -0.57 16.27
N CYS A 149 -4.40 -0.17 15.27
CA CYS A 149 -3.08 -0.76 15.02
C CYS A 149 -2.14 -0.57 16.22
N ARG A 150 -2.11 0.63 16.82
CA ARG A 150 -1.29 0.90 18.02
C ARG A 150 -1.73 0.06 19.21
N GLU A 151 -3.05 -0.01 19.46
CA GLU A 151 -3.63 -0.79 20.55
C GLU A 151 -3.31 -2.28 20.43
N LEU A 152 -3.40 -2.83 19.21
CA LEU A 152 -3.23 -4.26 18.96
C LEU A 152 -1.77 -4.67 18.65
N GLY A 153 -0.82 -3.71 18.64
CA GLY A 153 0.58 -3.99 18.30
C GLY A 153 0.79 -4.38 16.83
N ILE A 154 -0.07 -3.87 15.93
CA ILE A 154 -0.05 -4.15 14.49
C ILE A 154 0.80 -3.08 13.78
N ALA A 155 1.76 -3.49 12.96
CA ALA A 155 2.50 -2.57 12.11
C ALA A 155 1.57 -1.93 11.07
N PHE A 156 1.70 -0.61 10.89
CA PHE A 156 0.97 0.10 9.84
C PHE A 156 1.88 0.32 8.63
N VAL A 157 1.45 -0.15 7.45
CA VAL A 157 2.26 -0.14 6.22
C VAL A 157 1.64 0.80 5.19
N PRO A 158 2.08 2.08 5.15
CA PRO A 158 1.62 3.04 4.15
C PRO A 158 1.98 2.63 2.72
N PHE A 159 0.99 2.34 1.88
CA PHE A 159 1.23 2.30 0.44
C PHE A 159 0.92 3.67 -0.20
N SER A 160 1.48 3.91 -1.37
CA SER A 160 1.42 5.21 -2.06
C SER A 160 1.81 6.41 -1.16
N PRO A 161 2.88 6.32 -0.35
CA PRO A 161 3.26 7.39 0.59
C PRO A 161 3.65 8.70 -0.11
N LEU A 162 3.91 8.65 -1.42
CA LEU A 162 4.17 9.80 -2.30
C LEU A 162 2.92 10.26 -3.08
N GLY A 163 1.71 9.90 -2.61
CA GLY A 163 0.46 10.31 -3.26
C GLY A 163 0.39 9.85 -4.72
N ARG A 164 0.82 8.62 -5.02
CA ARG A 164 0.86 8.08 -6.40
C ARG A 164 1.70 8.92 -7.36
N GLY A 165 2.72 9.61 -6.81
CA GLY A 165 3.63 10.48 -7.55
C GLY A 165 3.27 11.97 -7.52
N PHE A 166 2.09 12.37 -7.03
CA PHE A 166 1.70 13.77 -6.93
C PHE A 166 2.63 14.55 -5.98
N LEU A 167 2.90 14.02 -4.80
CA LEU A 167 3.75 14.66 -3.77
C LEU A 167 5.25 14.72 -4.14
N THR A 168 5.65 14.15 -5.27
CA THR A 168 7.00 14.35 -5.82
C THR A 168 7.15 15.66 -6.58
N GLY A 169 6.05 16.35 -6.90
CA GLY A 169 6.01 17.50 -7.79
C GLY A 169 6.15 17.16 -9.28
N ALA A 170 6.30 15.88 -9.66
CA ALA A 170 6.46 15.46 -11.05
C ALA A 170 5.13 15.42 -11.85
N VAL A 171 3.98 15.38 -11.17
CA VAL A 171 2.65 15.35 -11.80
C VAL A 171 1.91 16.62 -11.36
N LYS A 172 2.13 17.71 -12.09
CA LYS A 172 1.45 18.99 -11.85
C LYS A 172 0.20 19.18 -12.72
N GLY A 173 0.06 18.38 -13.79
CA GLY A 173 -1.07 18.39 -14.73
C GLY A 173 -1.17 17.05 -15.47
N ARG A 174 -2.18 16.92 -16.35
CA ARG A 174 -2.44 15.71 -17.14
C ARG A 174 -1.29 15.34 -18.08
N GLU A 175 -0.51 16.30 -18.53
CA GLU A 175 0.69 16.10 -19.36
C GLU A 175 1.77 15.28 -18.65
N GLY A 176 1.78 15.25 -17.33
CA GLY A 176 2.65 14.41 -16.51
C GLY A 176 2.21 12.93 -16.40
N ILE A 177 1.09 12.56 -17.03
CA ILE A 177 0.51 11.21 -16.98
C ILE A 177 0.59 10.60 -18.38
N ALA A 178 1.38 9.53 -18.52
CA ALA A 178 1.56 8.87 -19.80
C ALA A 178 0.25 8.22 -20.34
N PRO A 179 0.08 8.09 -21.66
CA PRO A 179 -1.01 7.32 -22.22
C PRO A 179 -1.01 5.86 -21.70
N GLY A 180 -2.18 5.38 -21.27
CA GLY A 180 -2.33 4.04 -20.69
C GLY A 180 -1.95 3.93 -19.20
N ASP A 181 -1.48 5.00 -18.58
CA ASP A 181 -1.28 5.05 -17.13
C ASP A 181 -2.64 5.02 -16.42
N TRP A 182 -2.81 4.10 -15.48
CA TRP A 182 -4.06 3.93 -14.75
C TRP A 182 -4.51 5.19 -13.99
N ARG A 183 -3.58 6.08 -13.63
CA ARG A 183 -3.87 7.37 -12.98
C ARG A 183 -4.74 8.27 -13.85
N ALA A 184 -4.69 8.09 -15.18
CA ALA A 184 -5.55 8.85 -16.10
C ALA A 184 -7.04 8.66 -15.84
N ASN A 185 -7.44 7.52 -15.25
CA ASN A 185 -8.81 7.20 -14.91
C ASN A 185 -9.13 7.39 -13.41
N ASN A 186 -8.16 7.83 -12.61
CA ASN A 186 -8.37 8.04 -11.18
C ASN A 186 -8.94 9.45 -10.92
N PRO A 187 -9.99 9.59 -10.09
CA PRO A 187 -10.65 10.88 -9.86
C PRO A 187 -9.71 12.00 -9.38
N ARG A 188 -8.73 11.71 -8.52
CA ARG A 188 -7.75 12.70 -8.04
C ARG A 188 -6.87 13.28 -9.14
N PHE A 189 -6.73 12.57 -10.26
CA PHE A 189 -5.90 12.96 -11.40
C PHE A 189 -6.72 13.48 -12.58
N SER A 190 -8.00 13.81 -12.41
CA SER A 190 -8.74 14.60 -13.39
C SER A 190 -8.09 15.98 -13.52
N GLU A 191 -8.24 16.63 -14.67
CA GLU A 191 -7.66 17.96 -14.92
C GLU A 191 -8.14 18.97 -13.85
N GLU A 192 -9.44 18.98 -13.56
CA GLU A 192 -10.03 19.85 -12.54
C GLU A 192 -9.43 19.60 -11.16
N ASN A 193 -9.36 18.33 -10.73
CA ASN A 193 -8.87 18.00 -9.40
C ASN A 193 -7.35 18.22 -9.26
N LEU A 194 -6.56 17.95 -10.33
CA LEU A 194 -5.14 18.30 -10.33
C LEU A 194 -4.92 19.80 -10.19
N ALA A 195 -5.69 20.63 -10.91
CA ALA A 195 -5.61 22.08 -10.79
C ALA A 195 -5.94 22.57 -9.37
N ARG A 196 -6.97 21.99 -8.72
CA ARG A 196 -7.33 22.30 -7.33
C ARG A 196 -6.27 21.84 -6.34
N ASN A 197 -5.68 20.67 -6.55
CA ASN A 197 -4.66 20.11 -5.67
C ASN A 197 -3.29 20.78 -5.84
N ALA A 198 -3.01 21.45 -6.95
CA ALA A 198 -1.69 22.05 -7.25
C ALA A 198 -1.16 22.97 -6.14
N ALA A 199 -2.06 23.71 -5.46
CA ALA A 199 -1.70 24.59 -4.36
C ALA A 199 -1.09 23.85 -3.15
N LEU A 200 -1.40 22.54 -2.99
CA LEU A 200 -0.85 21.70 -1.91
C LEU A 200 0.65 21.43 -2.06
N LEU A 201 1.21 21.60 -3.27
CA LEU A 201 2.64 21.35 -3.49
C LEU A 201 3.51 22.47 -2.92
N LYS A 202 3.02 23.71 -2.84
CA LYS A 202 3.85 24.85 -2.43
C LYS A 202 4.41 24.71 -1.00
N PRO A 203 3.60 24.43 0.06
CA PRO A 203 4.14 24.20 1.40
C PRO A 203 5.17 23.06 1.44
N LEU A 204 4.90 21.97 0.73
CA LEU A 204 5.82 20.85 0.66
C LEU A 204 7.15 21.21 -0.04
N GLU A 205 7.10 22.00 -1.11
CA GLU A 205 8.28 22.50 -1.82
C GLU A 205 9.10 23.47 -0.94
N ASP A 206 8.44 24.33 -0.16
CA ASP A 206 9.10 25.28 0.74
C ASP A 206 9.85 24.58 1.89
N ILE A 207 9.20 23.62 2.55
CA ILE A 207 9.84 22.80 3.60
C ILE A 207 11.00 21.99 2.99
N ALA A 208 10.81 21.39 1.82
CA ALA A 208 11.86 20.66 1.14
C ALA A 208 13.09 21.54 0.83
N GLN A 209 12.85 22.77 0.38
CA GLN A 209 13.93 23.74 0.14
C GLN A 209 14.65 24.12 1.44
N ALA A 210 13.94 24.33 2.56
CA ALA A 210 14.54 24.65 3.85
C ALA A 210 15.45 23.53 4.35
N HIS A 211 15.10 22.27 4.08
CA HIS A 211 15.91 21.11 4.41
C HIS A 211 16.97 20.73 3.35
N GLY A 212 17.12 21.50 2.26
CA GLY A 212 18.02 21.16 1.16
C GLY A 212 17.70 19.81 0.51
N SER A 213 16.43 19.41 0.53
CA SER A 213 15.93 18.10 0.15
C SER A 213 14.90 18.20 -0.97
N LYS A 214 14.44 17.07 -1.49
CA LYS A 214 13.36 17.01 -2.48
C LYS A 214 12.00 16.86 -1.81
N PRO A 215 10.90 17.33 -2.43
CA PRO A 215 9.54 17.15 -1.90
C PRO A 215 9.19 15.69 -1.55
N ALA A 216 9.62 14.73 -2.40
CA ALA A 216 9.42 13.29 -2.15
C ALA A 216 10.08 12.82 -0.84
N GLN A 217 11.28 13.31 -0.54
CA GLN A 217 12.02 12.93 0.66
C GLN A 217 11.35 13.47 1.92
N VAL A 218 10.93 14.72 1.89
CA VAL A 218 10.22 15.35 3.01
C VAL A 218 8.84 14.72 3.23
N ALA A 219 8.13 14.40 2.15
CA ALA A 219 6.87 13.66 2.26
C ALA A 219 7.05 12.28 2.90
N LEU A 220 8.13 11.55 2.58
CA LEU A 220 8.46 10.29 3.23
C LEU A 220 8.91 10.48 4.69
N ALA A 221 9.71 11.50 5.00
CA ALA A 221 10.11 11.83 6.36
C ALA A 221 8.88 12.12 7.24
N TRP A 222 7.89 12.84 6.69
CA TRP A 222 6.62 13.08 7.39
C TRP A 222 5.88 11.76 7.68
N VAL A 223 5.80 10.83 6.73
CA VAL A 223 5.19 9.51 6.98
C VAL A 223 5.95 8.74 8.07
N LEU A 224 7.28 8.74 8.02
CA LEU A 224 8.13 8.07 9.00
C LEU A 224 7.99 8.67 10.41
N SER A 225 7.76 9.98 10.54
CA SER A 225 7.59 10.65 11.83
C SER A 225 6.29 10.28 12.57
N ARG A 226 5.39 9.52 11.92
CA ARG A 226 4.07 9.18 12.50
C ARG A 226 4.12 8.01 13.50
N GLY A 227 5.28 7.42 13.74
CA GLY A 227 5.54 6.42 14.77
C GLY A 227 6.40 5.25 14.30
N ASP A 228 7.06 4.58 15.23
CA ASP A 228 8.01 3.49 14.97
C ASP A 228 7.39 2.27 14.29
N GLN A 229 6.08 2.10 14.42
CA GLN A 229 5.32 1.02 13.77
C GLN A 229 4.87 1.35 12.34
N VAL A 230 5.19 2.56 11.83
CA VAL A 230 4.80 3.03 10.49
C VAL A 230 5.94 2.73 9.51
N ILE A 231 5.69 1.80 8.58
CA ILE A 231 6.70 1.29 7.65
C ILE A 231 6.25 1.56 6.22
N PRO A 232 6.59 2.73 5.62
CA PRO A 232 6.15 3.05 4.27
C PRO A 232 6.82 2.18 3.20
N ILE A 233 6.07 1.87 2.14
CA ILE A 233 6.51 1.09 0.98
C ILE A 233 6.47 1.93 -0.31
N PRO A 234 7.37 2.92 -0.48
CA PRO A 234 7.41 3.74 -1.68
C PRO A 234 7.78 2.89 -2.90
N GLY A 235 6.92 2.90 -3.93
CA GLY A 235 7.18 2.22 -5.18
C GLY A 235 8.32 2.88 -5.97
N MET A 236 9.23 2.08 -6.53
CA MET A 236 10.37 2.60 -7.30
C MET A 236 10.73 1.68 -8.47
N LYS A 237 11.16 2.28 -9.59
CA LYS A 237 11.63 1.56 -10.79
C LYS A 237 13.06 1.94 -11.20
N ARG A 238 13.69 2.88 -10.50
CA ARG A 238 15.02 3.42 -10.80
C ARG A 238 15.86 3.47 -9.53
N ARG A 239 17.16 3.17 -9.65
CA ARG A 239 18.11 3.22 -8.52
C ARG A 239 18.14 4.60 -7.86
N GLY A 240 18.15 5.69 -8.65
CA GLY A 240 18.13 7.04 -8.10
C GLY A 240 16.90 7.32 -7.21
N HIS A 241 15.73 6.73 -7.54
CA HIS A 241 14.56 6.85 -6.64
C HIS A 241 14.74 6.04 -5.35
N LEU A 242 15.47 4.92 -5.38
CA LEU A 242 15.81 4.17 -4.17
C LEU A 242 16.71 5.03 -3.27
N ASP A 243 17.76 5.61 -3.84
CA ASP A 243 18.71 6.45 -3.10
C ASP A 243 17.99 7.67 -2.48
N GLU A 244 17.11 8.33 -3.25
CA GLU A 244 16.29 9.43 -2.78
C GLU A 244 15.35 9.01 -1.64
N ASN A 245 14.66 7.88 -1.78
CA ASN A 245 13.73 7.39 -0.76
C ASN A 245 14.47 7.00 0.54
N VAL A 246 15.63 6.36 0.43
CA VAL A 246 16.45 5.99 1.60
C VAL A 246 16.96 7.23 2.32
N ALA A 247 17.36 8.27 1.60
CA ALA A 247 17.86 9.51 2.19
C ALA A 247 16.79 10.24 3.04
N ALA A 248 15.49 9.94 2.83
CA ALA A 248 14.40 10.49 3.66
C ALA A 248 14.53 10.11 5.15
N VAL A 249 15.15 8.97 5.46
CA VAL A 249 15.36 8.50 6.85
C VAL A 249 16.23 9.47 7.67
N GLY A 250 17.11 10.22 7.02
CA GLY A 250 18.00 11.19 7.66
C GLY A 250 17.38 12.60 7.81
N ILE A 251 16.14 12.82 7.42
CA ILE A 251 15.49 14.14 7.54
C ILE A 251 14.73 14.19 8.86
N GLU A 252 15.15 15.10 9.74
CA GLU A 252 14.46 15.39 10.99
C GLU A 252 13.56 16.63 10.79
N LEU A 253 12.23 16.41 10.81
CA LEU A 253 11.25 17.49 10.71
C LEU A 253 11.11 18.20 12.06
N THR A 254 11.11 19.51 12.04
CA THR A 254 10.92 20.33 13.24
C THR A 254 9.44 20.36 13.67
N PRO A 255 9.12 20.75 14.91
CA PRO A 255 7.73 21.00 15.31
C PRO A 255 7.02 22.04 14.43
N GLU A 256 7.76 23.04 13.93
CA GLU A 256 7.26 24.09 13.03
C GLU A 256 6.89 23.50 11.66
N ASP A 257 7.75 22.63 11.10
CA ASP A 257 7.43 21.89 9.85
C ASP A 257 6.16 21.05 10.02
N MET A 258 6.03 20.34 11.14
CA MET A 258 4.87 19.51 11.43
C MET A 258 3.59 20.35 11.54
N ALA A 259 3.66 21.51 12.19
CA ALA A 259 2.52 22.44 12.29
C ALA A 259 2.13 23.01 10.91
N GLU A 260 3.11 23.33 10.06
CA GLU A 260 2.87 23.76 8.70
C GLU A 260 2.20 22.66 7.85
N PHE A 261 2.67 21.40 7.95
CA PHE A 261 2.02 20.28 7.30
C PHE A 261 0.59 20.07 7.78
N ASP A 262 0.34 20.15 9.07
CA ASP A 262 -1.01 19.98 9.62
C ASP A 262 -1.97 21.07 9.14
N ALA A 263 -1.48 22.30 9.00
CA ALA A 263 -2.25 23.41 8.44
C ALA A 263 -2.50 23.28 6.93
N ALA A 264 -1.49 22.86 6.17
CA ALA A 264 -1.57 22.75 4.72
C ALA A 264 -2.29 21.50 4.22
N PHE A 265 -2.22 20.40 4.98
CA PHE A 265 -2.76 19.09 4.62
C PHE A 265 -3.74 18.54 5.67
N PRO A 266 -4.81 19.26 6.02
CA PRO A 266 -5.83 18.70 6.91
C PRO A 266 -6.49 17.45 6.28
N PRO A 267 -7.03 16.52 7.08
CA PRO A 267 -7.79 15.37 6.56
C PRO A 267 -8.84 15.81 5.54
N GLY A 268 -8.94 15.07 4.42
CA GLY A 268 -9.89 15.37 3.35
C GLY A 268 -9.52 16.55 2.42
N VAL A 269 -8.32 17.12 2.52
CA VAL A 269 -7.87 18.25 1.70
C VAL A 269 -7.81 17.95 0.21
N ALA A 270 -7.50 16.71 -0.16
CA ALA A 270 -7.34 16.32 -1.56
C ALA A 270 -8.67 16.36 -2.33
N ALA A 271 -8.71 17.13 -3.40
CA ALA A 271 -9.84 17.11 -4.33
C ALA A 271 -9.87 15.79 -5.11
N GLY A 272 -11.04 15.19 -5.21
CA GLY A 272 -11.30 13.92 -5.88
C GLY A 272 -11.16 12.68 -4.98
N GLU A 273 -12.00 11.69 -5.28
CA GLU A 273 -12.00 10.42 -4.56
C GLU A 273 -10.73 9.60 -4.81
N ARG A 274 -10.32 8.79 -3.82
CA ARG A 274 -9.13 7.91 -3.93
C ARG A 274 -9.29 6.84 -4.99
N TYR A 275 -10.51 6.37 -5.19
CA TYR A 275 -10.86 5.27 -6.09
C TYR A 275 -12.04 5.63 -6.98
N THR A 276 -12.15 4.95 -8.13
CA THR A 276 -13.39 4.93 -8.88
C THR A 276 -14.48 4.18 -8.09
N PRO A 277 -15.78 4.43 -8.34
CA PRO A 277 -16.87 3.75 -7.64
C PRO A 277 -16.77 2.22 -7.68
N GLU A 278 -16.27 1.67 -8.81
CA GLU A 278 -16.12 0.22 -8.99
C GLU A 278 -15.11 -0.38 -8.01
N VAL A 279 -14.02 0.35 -7.69
CA VAL A 279 -12.97 -0.13 -6.77
C VAL A 279 -13.28 0.25 -5.33
N ALA A 280 -13.94 1.38 -5.11
CA ALA A 280 -14.27 1.88 -3.77
C ALA A 280 -15.12 0.89 -2.95
N ARG A 281 -15.94 0.05 -3.61
CA ARG A 281 -16.80 -0.94 -2.95
C ARG A 281 -16.02 -1.97 -2.09
N TRP A 282 -14.75 -2.17 -2.35
CA TRP A 282 -13.88 -3.09 -1.59
C TRP A 282 -12.97 -2.40 -0.58
N ALA A 283 -12.94 -1.06 -0.53
CA ALA A 283 -12.13 -0.33 0.42
C ALA A 283 -12.88 -0.12 1.76
N GLY A 284 -12.18 -0.20 2.89
CA GLY A 284 -12.75 0.05 4.21
C GLY A 284 -13.79 -0.97 4.68
N ARG A 285 -13.72 -2.21 4.22
CA ARG A 285 -14.67 -3.27 4.57
C ARG A 285 -14.26 -4.08 5.78
#